data_18399d94a0ad81c1550580e48358843b
#
_entry.id   18399d94a0ad81c1550580e48358843b
#
_cell.length_a   1.000
_cell.length_b   1.000
_cell.length_c   1.000
_cell.angle_alpha   90.00
_cell.angle_beta   90.00
_cell.angle_gamma   90.00
#
_symmetry.space_group_name_H-M   'P 1'
#
loop_
_entity.id
_entity.type
_entity.pdbx_description
1 polymer ?
#
loop_
_entity_poly.entity_id
_entity_poly.type
_entity_poly.pdbx_seq_one_letter_code
_entity_poly.pdbx_strand_id
1 'polypeptide(L)'
;MNTKHVTSLEIAKQLAEAGIVIESDYVWCHGDLIPVINVILETTKSDILPAPIATEILERLPKYLTDEDDMNWHLNISYDDYNTPYLSYQLNGMEWFNAVTDDTVSDALALLLIRLTKDGLI
;
A
#
# COMPACT_ATOMS: atom_id res chain seq x y z
N MET A 1 12.11 -15.61 6.16
CA MET A 1 10.85 -14.94 5.78
C MET A 1 11.01 -14.27 4.43
N ASN A 2 10.00 -14.36 3.59
CA ASN A 2 10.03 -13.71 2.29
C ASN A 2 9.60 -12.23 2.42
N THR A 3 10.57 -11.32 2.33
CA THR A 3 10.32 -9.88 2.46
C THR A 3 9.49 -9.28 1.33
N LYS A 4 9.30 -10.02 0.23
CA LYS A 4 8.51 -9.55 -0.92
C LYS A 4 7.00 -9.56 -0.67
N HIS A 5 6.53 -10.24 0.39
CA HIS A 5 5.11 -10.28 0.73
C HIS A 5 4.64 -9.05 1.50
N VAL A 6 5.56 -8.28 2.05
CA VAL A 6 5.24 -7.11 2.84
C VAL A 6 5.73 -5.85 2.13
N THR A 7 5.24 -4.70 2.59
CA THR A 7 5.75 -3.39 2.15
C THR A 7 7.24 -3.30 2.47
N SER A 8 8.03 -2.78 1.54
CA SER A 8 9.45 -2.54 1.78
C SER A 8 9.65 -1.50 2.89
N LEU A 9 10.85 -1.48 3.49
CA LEU A 9 11.17 -0.52 4.53
C LEU A 9 11.00 0.92 4.05
N GLU A 10 11.46 1.21 2.83
CA GLU A 10 11.34 2.55 2.26
C GLU A 10 9.89 2.99 2.10
N ILE A 11 9.04 2.11 1.58
CA ILE A 11 7.62 2.42 1.41
C ILE A 11 6.90 2.50 2.77
N ALA A 12 7.29 1.65 3.73
CA ALA A 12 6.77 1.74 5.10
C ALA A 12 7.05 3.12 5.72
N LYS A 13 8.24 3.67 5.47
CA LYS A 13 8.57 5.04 5.89
C LYS A 13 7.68 6.08 5.23
N GLN A 14 7.39 5.92 3.94
CA GLN A 14 6.51 6.84 3.21
C GLN A 14 5.07 6.78 3.72
N LEU A 15 4.58 5.59 4.08
CA LEU A 15 3.26 5.45 4.70
C LEU A 15 3.21 6.22 6.02
N ALA A 16 4.22 6.08 6.86
CA ALA A 16 4.30 6.79 8.13
C ALA A 16 4.36 8.30 7.94
N GLU A 17 5.14 8.79 6.98
CA GLU A 17 5.22 10.21 6.66
C GLU A 17 3.90 10.79 6.17
N ALA A 18 3.10 9.98 5.48
CA ALA A 18 1.77 10.36 5.02
C ALA A 18 0.70 10.29 6.12
N GLY A 19 1.08 9.86 7.32
CA GLY A 19 0.13 9.70 8.43
C GLY A 19 -0.76 8.48 8.32
N ILE A 20 -0.40 7.51 7.47
CA ILE A 20 -1.19 6.30 7.25
C ILE A 20 -0.69 5.21 8.18
N VAL A 21 -1.58 4.72 9.04
CA VAL A 21 -1.28 3.63 9.98
C VAL A 21 -2.14 2.42 9.59
N ILE A 22 -1.48 1.31 9.26
CA ILE A 22 -2.13 0.05 8.94
C ILE A 22 -1.59 -1.00 9.90
N GLU A 23 -2.47 -1.57 10.72
CA GLU A 23 -2.07 -2.66 11.61
C GLU A 23 -1.64 -3.86 10.78
N SER A 24 -0.54 -4.48 11.16
CA SER A 24 0.01 -5.61 10.45
C SER A 24 0.59 -6.63 11.43
N ASP A 25 0.64 -7.87 10.98
CA ASP A 25 1.29 -8.96 11.72
C ASP A 25 2.82 -8.85 11.66
N TYR A 26 3.35 -8.00 10.81
CA TYR A 26 4.79 -7.80 10.63
C TYR A 26 5.16 -6.34 10.80
N VAL A 27 6.38 -6.12 11.29
CA VAL A 27 6.93 -4.78 11.46
C VAL A 27 8.38 -4.75 11.03
N TRP A 28 8.81 -3.57 10.57
CA TRP A 28 10.22 -3.25 10.40
C TRP A 28 10.73 -2.68 11.72
N CYS A 29 11.70 -3.36 12.32
CA CYS A 29 12.31 -2.95 13.58
C CYS A 29 13.82 -2.89 13.38
N HIS A 30 14.41 -1.70 13.52
CA HIS A 30 15.84 -1.45 13.31
C HIS A 30 16.35 -1.98 11.96
N GLY A 31 15.51 -1.91 10.92
CA GLY A 31 15.87 -2.40 9.59
C GLY A 31 15.62 -3.88 9.35
N ASP A 32 15.17 -4.61 10.36
CA ASP A 32 14.85 -6.03 10.25
C ASP A 32 13.33 -6.26 10.22
N LEU A 33 12.88 -7.15 9.34
CA LEU A 33 11.48 -7.54 9.27
C LEU A 33 11.23 -8.66 10.28
N ILE A 34 10.34 -8.40 11.23
CA ILE A 34 9.99 -9.37 12.27
C ILE A 34 8.49 -9.46 12.45
N PRO A 35 7.96 -10.63 12.91
CA PRO A 35 6.57 -10.71 13.34
C PRO A 35 6.34 -9.78 14.54
N VAL A 36 5.17 -9.14 14.58
CA VAL A 36 4.85 -8.18 15.65
C VAL A 36 4.92 -8.82 17.04
N ILE A 37 4.59 -10.11 17.14
CA ILE A 37 4.65 -10.86 18.39
C ILE A 37 6.07 -10.94 18.97
N ASN A 38 7.09 -10.75 18.15
CA ASN A 38 8.49 -10.81 18.55
C ASN A 38 9.06 -9.44 18.92
N VAL A 39 8.24 -8.38 18.89
CA VAL A 39 8.69 -7.04 19.25
C VAL A 39 8.97 -6.99 20.74
N ILE A 40 10.17 -6.54 21.09
CA ILE A 40 10.57 -6.37 22.48
C ILE A 40 9.87 -5.13 23.04
N LEU A 41 9.26 -5.25 24.22
CA LEU A 41 8.51 -4.16 24.84
C LEU A 41 9.33 -2.89 25.08
N GLU A 42 10.64 -3.04 25.17
CA GLU A 42 11.57 -1.93 25.39
C GLU A 42 11.88 -1.14 24.13
N THR A 43 11.50 -1.66 22.93
CA THR A 43 11.73 -0.97 21.68
C THR A 43 10.82 0.24 21.58
N THR A 44 11.38 1.40 21.28
CA THR A 44 10.58 2.62 21.14
C THR A 44 9.75 2.55 19.86
N LYS A 45 8.56 3.17 19.89
CA LYS A 45 7.66 3.16 18.74
C LYS A 45 8.26 3.81 17.50
N SER A 46 9.21 4.73 17.66
CA SER A 46 9.89 5.39 16.54
C SER A 46 10.77 4.44 15.74
N ASP A 47 11.19 3.32 16.33
CA ASP A 47 12.03 2.34 15.68
C ASP A 47 11.22 1.21 15.03
N ILE A 48 9.90 1.27 15.13
CA ILE A 48 8.99 0.23 14.64
C ILE A 48 8.06 0.84 13.60
N LEU A 49 8.05 0.25 12.41
CA LEU A 49 7.15 0.64 11.33
C LEU A 49 6.31 -0.57 10.93
N PRO A 50 4.98 -0.43 10.82
CA PRO A 50 4.16 -1.50 10.25
C PRO A 50 4.66 -1.91 8.87
N ALA A 51 4.65 -3.22 8.60
CA ALA A 51 5.04 -3.77 7.31
C ALA A 51 3.83 -4.53 6.72
N PRO A 52 2.80 -3.81 6.24
CA PRO A 52 1.58 -4.45 5.80
C PRO A 52 1.78 -5.30 4.55
N ILE A 53 1.03 -6.40 4.49
CA ILE A 53 0.91 -7.23 3.30
C ILE A 53 -0.18 -6.67 2.38
N ALA A 54 -0.23 -7.17 1.15
CA ALA A 54 -1.15 -6.66 0.12
C ALA A 54 -2.61 -6.63 0.57
N THR A 55 -3.10 -7.72 1.20
CA THR A 55 -4.49 -7.79 1.64
C THR A 55 -4.83 -6.75 2.73
N GLU A 56 -3.89 -6.47 3.62
CA GLU A 56 -4.08 -5.46 4.66
C GLU A 56 -4.19 -4.06 4.07
N ILE A 57 -3.39 -3.77 3.04
CA ILE A 57 -3.45 -2.49 2.34
C ILE A 57 -4.73 -2.39 1.51
N LEU A 58 -5.09 -3.47 0.83
CA LEU A 58 -6.25 -3.52 -0.04
C LEU A 58 -7.55 -3.22 0.72
N GLU A 59 -7.65 -3.64 1.97
CA GLU A 59 -8.79 -3.33 2.84
C GLU A 59 -8.96 -1.82 3.10
N ARG A 60 -7.88 -1.06 3.01
CA ARG A 60 -7.88 0.38 3.22
C ARG A 60 -8.15 1.17 1.92
N LEU A 61 -7.96 0.54 0.76
CA LEU A 61 -8.24 1.17 -0.52
C LEU A 61 -9.71 1.09 -0.86
N PRO A 62 -10.32 2.18 -1.36
CA PRO A 62 -11.69 2.12 -1.83
C PRO A 62 -11.81 1.20 -3.04
N LYS A 63 -12.89 0.43 -3.10
CA LYS A 63 -13.15 -0.44 -4.24
C LYS A 63 -13.47 0.35 -5.49
N TYR A 64 -13.99 1.57 -5.32
CA TYR A 64 -14.26 2.48 -6.42
C TYR A 64 -14.10 3.92 -5.93
N LEU A 65 -13.81 4.81 -6.88
CA LEU A 65 -13.77 6.25 -6.66
C LEU A 65 -14.93 6.86 -7.46
N THR A 66 -15.61 7.82 -6.87
CA THR A 66 -16.72 8.53 -7.54
C THR A 66 -16.21 9.88 -8.04
N ASP A 67 -16.43 10.18 -9.32
CA ASP A 67 -16.04 11.45 -9.92
C ASP A 67 -17.10 12.53 -9.72
N GLU A 68 -16.87 13.71 -10.29
CA GLU A 68 -17.80 14.86 -10.17
C GLU A 68 -19.16 14.59 -10.81
N ASP A 69 -19.24 13.66 -11.75
CA ASP A 69 -20.46 13.27 -12.46
C ASP A 69 -21.16 12.07 -11.80
N ASP A 70 -20.77 11.72 -10.57
CA ASP A 70 -21.27 10.56 -9.82
C ASP A 70 -21.02 9.21 -10.49
N MET A 71 -20.02 9.15 -11.36
CA MET A 71 -19.62 7.90 -12.00
C MET A 71 -18.59 7.16 -11.14
N ASN A 72 -18.76 5.86 -11.04
CA ASN A 72 -17.89 5.00 -10.21
C ASN A 72 -16.78 4.38 -11.03
N TRP A 73 -15.51 4.67 -10.64
CA TRP A 73 -14.31 4.11 -11.23
C TRP A 73 -13.83 2.99 -10.34
N HIS A 74 -13.69 1.79 -10.87
CA HIS A 74 -13.38 0.59 -10.08
C HIS A 74 -11.89 0.32 -10.06
N LEU A 75 -11.40 -0.11 -8.88
CA LEU A 75 -10.00 -0.51 -8.73
C LEU A 75 -9.74 -1.74 -9.59
N ASN A 76 -8.70 -1.65 -10.43
CA ASN A 76 -8.24 -2.74 -11.28
C ASN A 76 -6.77 -3.02 -11.00
N ILE A 77 -6.45 -4.29 -10.81
CA ILE A 77 -5.08 -4.76 -10.61
C ILE A 77 -4.76 -5.72 -11.74
N SER A 78 -3.70 -5.41 -12.47
CA SER A 78 -3.24 -6.27 -13.56
C SER A 78 -1.72 -6.36 -13.53
N TYR A 79 -1.16 -7.16 -14.42
CA TYR A 79 0.29 -7.34 -14.53
C TYR A 79 0.70 -7.11 -15.97
N ASP A 80 1.85 -6.45 -16.15
CA ASP A 80 2.41 -6.28 -17.48
C ASP A 80 3.16 -7.55 -17.94
N ASP A 81 3.80 -7.49 -19.11
CA ASP A 81 4.53 -8.62 -19.69
C ASP A 81 5.74 -9.05 -18.83
N TYR A 82 6.19 -8.20 -17.93
CA TYR A 82 7.31 -8.44 -17.03
C TYR A 82 6.86 -8.83 -15.60
N ASN A 83 5.56 -9.13 -15.42
CA ASN A 83 4.99 -9.44 -14.12
C ASN A 83 5.04 -8.26 -13.13
N THR A 84 5.11 -7.04 -13.63
CA THR A 84 5.08 -5.85 -12.78
C THR A 84 3.62 -5.46 -12.53
N PRO A 85 3.22 -5.22 -11.27
CA PRO A 85 1.85 -4.83 -10.96
C PRO A 85 1.47 -3.49 -11.60
N TYR A 86 0.29 -3.45 -12.19
CA TYR A 86 -0.28 -2.25 -12.78
C TYR A 86 -1.62 -1.97 -12.11
N LEU A 87 -1.72 -0.84 -11.42
CA LEU A 87 -2.92 -0.47 -10.67
C LEU A 87 -3.57 0.75 -11.31
N SER A 88 -4.88 0.73 -11.39
CA SER A 88 -5.65 1.87 -11.88
C SER A 88 -7.08 1.82 -11.37
N TYR A 89 -7.77 2.94 -11.46
CA TYR A 89 -9.22 2.98 -11.34
C TYR A 89 -9.78 3.12 -12.74
N GLN A 90 -10.71 2.24 -13.13
CA GLN A 90 -11.18 2.15 -14.50
C GLN A 90 -12.69 2.29 -14.61
N LEU A 91 -13.13 2.94 -15.69
CA LEU A 91 -14.52 3.07 -16.08
C LEU A 91 -14.61 3.00 -17.61
N ASN A 92 -15.34 2.00 -18.12
CA ASN A 92 -15.59 1.86 -19.56
C ASN A 92 -14.32 1.92 -20.43
N GLY A 93 -13.24 1.29 -19.96
CA GLY A 93 -11.97 1.26 -20.68
C GLY A 93 -11.09 2.49 -20.48
N MET A 94 -11.57 3.51 -19.76
CA MET A 94 -10.79 4.68 -19.39
C MET A 94 -10.10 4.46 -18.05
N GLU A 95 -8.96 5.10 -17.86
CA GLU A 95 -8.20 5.01 -16.62
C GLU A 95 -8.17 6.36 -15.89
N TRP A 96 -8.44 6.33 -14.60
CA TRP A 96 -8.24 7.43 -13.68
C TRP A 96 -7.21 7.00 -12.64
N PHE A 97 -6.21 7.81 -12.38
CA PHE A 97 -5.05 7.41 -11.56
C PHE A 97 -4.36 6.19 -12.13
N ASN A 98 -3.91 6.31 -13.37
CA ASN A 98 -3.15 5.25 -13.99
C ASN A 98 -1.76 5.09 -13.36
N ALA A 99 -1.39 3.84 -13.24
CA ALA A 99 -0.01 3.38 -13.15
C ALA A 99 0.78 3.83 -11.93
N VAL A 100 0.38 3.36 -10.78
CA VAL A 100 1.39 3.13 -9.76
C VAL A 100 1.97 1.75 -10.04
N THR A 101 3.18 1.68 -10.58
CA THR A 101 3.89 0.42 -10.79
C THR A 101 5.06 0.35 -9.82
N ASP A 102 5.26 -0.81 -9.22
CA ASP A 102 6.41 -1.10 -8.38
C ASP A 102 6.72 -2.58 -8.49
N ASP A 103 7.86 -2.99 -7.94
CA ASP A 103 8.33 -4.38 -8.05
C ASP A 103 7.40 -5.39 -7.38
N THR A 104 6.67 -4.98 -6.34
CA THR A 104 5.76 -5.88 -5.62
C THR A 104 4.37 -5.29 -5.52
N VAL A 105 3.37 -6.18 -5.40
CA VAL A 105 1.97 -5.77 -5.22
C VAL A 105 1.80 -4.97 -3.93
N SER A 106 2.46 -5.38 -2.85
CA SER A 106 2.36 -4.68 -1.56
C SER A 106 2.84 -3.24 -1.67
N ASP A 107 3.98 -3.01 -2.30
CA ASP A 107 4.52 -1.67 -2.50
C ASP A 107 3.66 -0.84 -3.46
N ALA A 108 3.19 -1.45 -4.55
CA ALA A 108 2.33 -0.76 -5.51
C ALA A 108 1.01 -0.31 -4.86
N LEU A 109 0.37 -1.18 -4.08
CA LEU A 109 -0.86 -0.83 -3.36
C LEU A 109 -0.62 0.27 -2.32
N ALA A 110 0.50 0.20 -1.60
CA ALA A 110 0.86 1.22 -0.62
C ALA A 110 1.09 2.59 -1.28
N LEU A 111 1.78 2.63 -2.40
CA LEU A 111 2.00 3.87 -3.15
C LEU A 111 0.68 4.45 -3.65
N LEU A 112 -0.23 3.61 -4.12
CA LEU A 112 -1.55 4.07 -4.54
C LEU A 112 -2.32 4.69 -3.36
N LEU A 113 -2.30 4.04 -2.20
CA LEU A 113 -2.95 4.54 -0.99
C LEU A 113 -2.36 5.90 -0.57
N ILE A 114 -1.04 6.05 -0.61
CA ILE A 114 -0.35 7.30 -0.30
C ILE A 114 -0.81 8.39 -1.27
N ARG A 115 -0.85 8.10 -2.56
CA ARG A 115 -1.26 9.05 -3.58
C ARG A 115 -2.70 9.53 -3.39
N LEU A 116 -3.63 8.59 -3.16
CA LEU A 116 -5.03 8.94 -2.95
C LEU A 116 -5.21 9.79 -1.68
N THR A 117 -4.45 9.51 -0.64
CA THR A 117 -4.48 10.27 0.60
C THR A 117 -3.96 11.69 0.37
N LYS A 118 -2.84 11.85 -0.35
CA LYS A 118 -2.28 13.17 -0.66
C LYS A 118 -3.20 14.01 -1.55
N ASP A 119 -3.92 13.35 -2.46
CA ASP A 119 -4.84 14.03 -3.37
C ASP A 119 -6.21 14.30 -2.74
N GLY A 120 -6.40 13.87 -1.49
CA GLY A 120 -7.63 14.14 -0.75
C GLY A 120 -8.83 13.33 -1.18
N LEU A 121 -8.62 12.19 -1.84
CA LEU A 121 -9.69 11.32 -2.34
C LEU A 121 -10.16 10.30 -1.31
N ILE A 122 -9.40 10.12 -0.26
CA ILE A 122 -9.76 9.26 0.86
C ILE A 122 -9.34 9.88 2.17
#